data_9e97f710778fc53424737dbb7aa8103a
#
_entry.id   9e97f710778fc53424737dbb7aa8103a
#
_cell.length_a   1.000
_cell.length_b   1.000
_cell.length_c   1.000
_cell.angle_alpha   90.00
_cell.angle_beta   90.00
_cell.angle_gamma   90.00
#
_symmetry.space_group_name_H-M   'P 1'
#
loop_
_entity.id
_entity.type
_entity.pdbx_description
1 polymer ?
#
loop_
_entity_poly.entity_id
_entity_poly.type
_entity_poly.pdbx_seq_one_letter_code
_entity_poly.pdbx_strand_id
1 'polypeptide(L)'
;MRLSRPSRRSLLLLTGLLLLTACGSGPGSPGESADGAGAVTFDNCGREVTVAAPPKRAVSLNQGTTEILLSLGLADRMAGTATWTDPVMDGLRGADAKVPRLADDQPSFERVLDSEPDFVAASFASTLGKGGVATREQFEKLGVPTYLSPSDCEGKDNSGDGDGSRTAPLTMETVYREVRELARVFGVEDRGEKLVSGLKSRVAKATSGIRAGNTTVLYWFANQESPYMAGCCGAPGIITHALGAENVFDDSTREWPQINWETVADRDPDVLVLGDLTRKSQTAESAAKKIAFLESNPVTRNMTAVREKRYVLLSGQAMNPTIRTVEGVEKVATALRRYGLDR
;
A
#
# COMPACT_ATOMS: atom_id res chain seq x y z
N MET A 1 10.67 -24.71 85.95
CA MET A 1 11.92 -24.86 86.72
C MET A 1 12.90 -23.86 86.12
N ARG A 2 13.17 -22.85 86.95
CA ARG A 2 14.37 -22.03 87.14
C ARG A 2 15.15 -21.57 85.92
N LEU A 3 15.11 -20.23 85.65
CA LEU A 3 16.04 -19.18 86.10
C LEU A 3 17.40 -19.31 85.34
N SER A 4 17.96 -18.29 84.73
CA SER A 4 18.26 -16.94 85.26
C SER A 4 18.93 -16.11 84.11
N ARG A 5 18.64 -14.80 84.10
CA ARG A 5 19.51 -13.69 83.65
C ARG A 5 20.68 -13.50 84.62
N PRO A 6 21.72 -12.75 84.35
CA PRO A 6 21.79 -11.36 83.97
C PRO A 6 23.09 -11.03 83.13
N SER A 7 23.40 -9.91 82.64
CA SER A 7 23.40 -8.49 82.87
C SER A 7 24.62 -7.78 82.22
N ARG A 8 24.36 -6.61 81.70
CA ARG A 8 25.14 -5.35 81.72
C ARG A 8 26.64 -5.31 81.30
N ARG A 9 26.98 -4.45 80.36
CA ARG A 9 27.38 -3.03 80.61
C ARG A 9 27.95 -2.39 79.37
N SER A 10 27.39 -1.24 79.05
CA SER A 10 27.89 0.00 78.51
C SER A 10 29.41 0.18 78.40
N LEU A 11 29.87 0.77 77.26
CA LEU A 11 30.75 1.92 77.32
C LEU A 11 30.75 2.70 75.97
N LEU A 12 30.65 4.01 76.17
CA LEU A 12 30.76 5.10 75.16
C LEU A 12 32.21 5.27 74.67
N LEU A 13 32.38 5.93 73.54
CA LEU A 13 33.27 7.07 73.22
C LEU A 13 33.57 7.04 71.71
N LEU A 14 33.13 7.98 70.99
CA LEU A 14 33.59 9.34 70.64
C LEU A 14 34.50 9.41 69.41
N THR A 15 34.02 10.23 68.44
CA THR A 15 34.72 11.14 67.53
C THR A 15 35.58 10.60 66.36
N GLY A 16 35.28 11.13 65.17
CA GLY A 16 36.17 11.15 64.01
C GLY A 16 35.50 11.68 62.79
N LEU A 17 35.29 12.99 62.76
CA LEU A 17 34.83 13.73 61.54
C LEU A 17 36.01 13.87 60.55
N LEU A 18 35.94 13.32 59.38
CA LEU A 18 36.85 13.62 58.25
C LEU A 18 36.07 13.78 57.03
N LEU A 19 35.90 15.05 56.61
CA LEU A 19 35.45 15.48 55.30
C LEU A 19 36.56 15.22 54.26
N LEU A 20 36.28 14.38 53.29
CA LEU A 20 37.07 14.28 52.07
C LEU A 20 36.14 14.49 50.89
N THR A 21 36.18 15.69 50.31
CA THR A 21 35.66 16.04 49.00
C THR A 21 36.49 15.31 47.94
N ALA A 22 35.90 14.34 47.25
CA ALA A 22 36.44 13.78 46.04
C ALA A 22 35.49 14.11 44.89
N CYS A 23 35.89 15.00 44.00
CA CYS A 23 35.34 15.16 42.67
C CYS A 23 35.60 13.84 41.91
N GLY A 24 34.56 13.00 41.77
CA GLY A 24 34.55 11.84 40.91
C GLY A 24 33.74 12.14 39.68
N SER A 25 34.43 12.24 38.55
CA SER A 25 33.84 12.25 37.22
C SER A 25 32.93 11.05 37.06
N GLY A 26 31.60 11.29 36.93
CA GLY A 26 30.64 10.24 36.62
C GLY A 26 30.96 9.59 35.24
N PRO A 27 30.85 8.27 35.13
CA PRO A 27 30.91 7.64 33.83
C PRO A 27 29.67 8.12 33.03
N GLY A 28 29.93 8.61 31.82
CA GLY A 28 28.88 8.97 30.85
C GLY A 28 27.89 7.84 30.72
N SER A 29 26.63 8.16 30.75
CA SER A 29 25.55 7.26 30.33
C SER A 29 25.91 6.63 29.00
N PRO A 30 25.79 5.32 28.83
CA PRO A 30 25.86 4.71 27.53
C PRO A 30 24.75 5.35 26.69
N GLY A 31 25.12 5.85 25.51
CA GLY A 31 24.15 6.36 24.56
C GLY A 31 23.03 5.34 24.37
N GLU A 32 21.81 5.82 24.48
CA GLU A 32 20.62 5.07 24.10
C GLU A 32 20.83 4.61 22.66
N SER A 33 21.18 3.34 22.52
CA SER A 33 21.13 2.64 21.24
C SER A 33 19.68 2.65 20.80
N ALA A 34 19.41 3.24 19.64
CA ALA A 34 18.10 3.30 18.99
C ALA A 34 17.62 1.91 18.48
N ASP A 35 17.78 0.86 19.31
CA ASP A 35 17.40 -0.53 19.01
C ASP A 35 16.31 -1.06 19.96
N GLY A 36 15.42 -0.20 20.44
CA GLY A 36 14.42 -0.51 21.44
C GLY A 36 12.95 -0.37 21.02
N ALA A 37 12.61 -0.52 19.74
CA ALA A 37 11.21 -0.70 19.37
C ALA A 37 10.75 -2.08 19.88
N GLY A 38 9.89 -2.09 20.90
CA GLY A 38 9.32 -3.29 21.51
C GLY A 38 8.41 -4.03 20.54
N ALA A 39 7.89 -5.19 20.96
CA ALA A 39 6.90 -5.94 20.20
C ALA A 39 5.69 -5.06 19.81
N VAL A 40 5.25 -5.17 18.58
CA VAL A 40 4.07 -4.47 18.05
C VAL A 40 2.96 -5.48 17.82
N THR A 41 1.80 -5.27 18.47
CA THR A 41 0.59 -6.07 18.23
C THR A 41 -0.49 -5.16 17.65
N PHE A 42 -1.21 -5.63 16.61
CA PHE A 42 -2.26 -4.90 15.93
C PHE A 42 -3.23 -5.87 15.24
N ASP A 43 -4.46 -5.41 15.02
CA ASP A 43 -5.38 -6.12 14.12
C ASP A 43 -5.00 -5.82 12.66
N ASN A 44 -4.93 -6.87 11.85
CA ASN A 44 -4.68 -6.76 10.41
C ASN A 44 -5.66 -7.65 9.65
N CYS A 45 -6.68 -7.04 9.08
CA CYS A 45 -7.72 -7.76 8.34
C CYS A 45 -8.44 -8.81 9.19
N GLY A 46 -8.84 -8.44 10.42
CA GLY A 46 -9.55 -9.33 11.35
C GLY A 46 -8.67 -10.39 11.99
N ARG A 47 -7.33 -10.24 11.95
CA ARG A 47 -6.37 -11.10 12.64
C ARG A 47 -5.48 -10.28 13.54
N GLU A 48 -5.31 -10.72 14.77
CA GLU A 48 -4.26 -10.18 15.63
C GLU A 48 -2.89 -10.66 15.14
N VAL A 49 -2.02 -9.72 14.82
CA VAL A 49 -0.64 -9.97 14.37
C VAL A 49 0.32 -9.37 15.38
N THR A 50 1.26 -10.19 15.85
CA THR A 50 2.34 -9.75 16.74
C THR A 50 3.67 -9.87 16.01
N VAL A 51 4.40 -8.74 15.93
CA VAL A 51 5.76 -8.66 15.42
C VAL A 51 6.67 -8.38 16.61
N ALA A 52 7.48 -9.35 17.00
CA ALA A 52 8.26 -9.32 18.25
C ALA A 52 9.37 -8.24 18.25
N ALA A 53 9.90 -7.91 17.09
CA ALA A 53 10.90 -6.87 16.87
C ALA A 53 10.80 -6.34 15.44
N PRO A 54 11.29 -5.14 15.13
CA PRO A 54 11.29 -4.60 13.78
C PRO A 54 11.97 -5.56 12.79
N PRO A 55 11.28 -5.93 11.67
CA PRO A 55 11.79 -6.92 10.72
C PRO A 55 13.13 -6.51 10.12
N LYS A 56 13.99 -7.50 9.84
CA LYS A 56 15.29 -7.33 9.22
C LYS A 56 15.41 -8.07 7.89
N ARG A 57 14.47 -8.98 7.61
CA ARG A 57 14.43 -9.85 6.42
C ARG A 57 13.01 -9.93 5.85
N ALA A 58 12.39 -8.78 5.63
CA ALA A 58 11.03 -8.72 5.11
C ALA A 58 10.96 -9.17 3.64
N VAL A 59 9.92 -9.92 3.29
CA VAL A 59 9.56 -10.19 1.90
C VAL A 59 8.26 -9.48 1.56
N SER A 60 8.26 -8.72 0.46
CA SER A 60 7.06 -8.11 -0.09
C SER A 60 6.63 -8.84 -1.35
N LEU A 61 5.42 -9.39 -1.33
CA LEU A 61 4.90 -10.27 -2.38
C LEU A 61 4.11 -9.54 -3.47
N ASN A 62 3.94 -8.22 -3.35
CA ASN A 62 3.27 -7.40 -4.35
C ASN A 62 3.90 -6.02 -4.46
N GLN A 63 3.89 -5.44 -5.66
CA GLN A 63 4.53 -4.16 -5.94
C GLN A 63 4.02 -3.01 -5.07
N GLY A 64 2.72 -2.96 -4.73
CA GLY A 64 2.15 -1.90 -3.90
C GLY A 64 2.82 -1.79 -2.53
N THR A 65 2.84 -2.89 -1.77
CA THR A 65 3.54 -2.95 -0.47
C THR A 65 5.06 -2.80 -0.61
N THR A 66 5.65 -3.30 -1.71
CA THR A 66 7.07 -3.12 -2.00
C THR A 66 7.43 -1.64 -2.11
N GLU A 67 6.68 -0.86 -2.89
CA GLU A 67 6.96 0.56 -3.09
C GLU A 67 6.76 1.39 -1.80
N ILE A 68 5.86 0.96 -0.90
CA ILE A 68 5.75 1.56 0.43
C ILE A 68 7.01 1.31 1.25
N LEU A 69 7.46 0.05 1.36
CA LEU A 69 8.68 -0.29 2.11
C LEU A 69 9.92 0.42 1.56
N LEU A 70 10.06 0.48 0.25
CA LEU A 70 11.16 1.23 -0.40
C LEU A 70 11.06 2.74 -0.13
N SER A 71 9.85 3.32 -0.14
CA SER A 71 9.60 4.74 0.16
C SER A 71 9.90 5.08 1.63
N LEU A 72 9.73 4.11 2.53
CA LEU A 72 10.12 4.21 3.93
C LEU A 72 11.64 4.05 4.15
N GLY A 73 12.41 3.78 3.08
CA GLY A 73 13.87 3.61 3.13
C GLY A 73 14.30 2.30 3.78
N LEU A 74 13.54 1.22 3.55
CA LEU A 74 13.73 -0.09 4.19
C LEU A 74 14.39 -1.13 3.28
N ALA A 75 14.96 -0.73 2.13
CA ALA A 75 15.59 -1.66 1.19
C ALA A 75 16.60 -2.61 1.87
N ASP A 76 17.39 -2.12 2.81
CA ASP A 76 18.40 -2.90 3.53
C ASP A 76 17.79 -3.89 4.57
N ARG A 77 16.47 -3.82 4.79
CA ARG A 77 15.69 -4.74 5.66
C ARG A 77 14.79 -5.68 4.86
N MET A 78 14.93 -5.70 3.54
CA MET A 78 14.14 -6.55 2.65
C MET A 78 14.98 -7.71 2.13
N ALA A 79 14.50 -8.94 2.33
CA ALA A 79 15.12 -10.16 1.80
C ALA A 79 14.62 -10.49 0.39
N GLY A 80 13.51 -9.89 -0.06
CA GLY A 80 13.01 -10.11 -1.40
C GLY A 80 11.73 -9.39 -1.76
N THR A 81 11.50 -9.29 -3.06
CA THR A 81 10.27 -8.77 -3.66
C THR A 81 9.74 -9.71 -4.74
N ALA A 82 8.44 -9.65 -5.02
CA ALA A 82 7.83 -10.41 -6.11
C ALA A 82 6.59 -9.70 -6.67
N THR A 83 6.03 -10.26 -7.74
CA THR A 83 4.80 -9.84 -8.42
C THR A 83 4.83 -8.38 -8.84
N TRP A 84 5.55 -8.14 -9.92
CA TRP A 84 5.72 -6.83 -10.53
C TRP A 84 4.82 -6.68 -11.76
N THR A 85 4.03 -5.62 -11.81
CA THR A 85 3.09 -5.33 -12.90
C THR A 85 3.49 -4.11 -13.72
N ASP A 86 4.28 -3.22 -13.13
CA ASP A 86 4.75 -1.98 -13.73
C ASP A 86 6.24 -1.76 -13.46
N PRO A 87 6.91 -0.84 -14.17
CA PRO A 87 8.20 -0.33 -13.74
C PRO A 87 8.13 0.25 -12.31
N VAL A 88 9.16 0.06 -11.54
CA VAL A 88 9.24 0.64 -10.19
C VAL A 88 9.05 2.16 -10.25
N MET A 89 8.37 2.72 -9.26
CA MET A 89 8.08 4.15 -9.13
C MET A 89 9.38 4.99 -9.28
N ASP A 90 9.28 6.09 -10.02
CA ASP A 90 10.40 7.01 -10.17
C ASP A 90 10.92 7.46 -8.80
N GLY A 91 12.26 7.50 -8.68
CA GLY A 91 12.94 7.78 -7.42
C GLY A 91 13.25 6.55 -6.55
N LEU A 92 12.61 5.38 -6.78
CA LEU A 92 12.87 4.15 -6.02
C LEU A 92 13.82 3.17 -6.72
N ARG A 93 14.23 3.41 -7.97
CA ARG A 93 15.07 2.49 -8.76
C ARG A 93 16.37 2.11 -8.05
N GLY A 94 17.05 3.06 -7.40
CA GLY A 94 18.28 2.81 -6.66
C GLY A 94 18.07 2.00 -5.39
N ALA A 95 16.91 2.11 -4.75
CA ALA A 95 16.54 1.30 -3.59
C ALA A 95 16.10 -0.10 -4.02
N ASP A 96 15.27 -0.21 -5.07
CA ASP A 96 14.80 -1.47 -5.66
C ASP A 96 15.97 -2.35 -6.12
N ALA A 97 16.97 -1.75 -6.77
CA ALA A 97 18.15 -2.48 -7.27
C ALA A 97 18.97 -3.18 -6.17
N LYS A 98 18.75 -2.84 -4.90
CA LYS A 98 19.44 -3.48 -3.76
C LYS A 98 18.69 -4.70 -3.23
N VAL A 99 17.40 -4.86 -3.58
CA VAL A 99 16.54 -5.92 -3.04
C VAL A 99 16.44 -7.05 -4.05
N PRO A 100 16.71 -8.31 -3.66
CA PRO A 100 16.54 -9.45 -4.55
C PRO A 100 15.12 -9.56 -5.07
N ARG A 101 14.93 -9.76 -6.38
CA ARG A 101 13.66 -10.12 -6.97
C ARG A 101 13.52 -11.63 -6.96
N LEU A 102 12.59 -12.14 -6.17
CA LEU A 102 12.34 -13.59 -6.02
C LEU A 102 11.66 -14.17 -7.26
N ALA A 103 10.73 -13.40 -7.83
CA ALA A 103 10.06 -13.71 -9.09
C ALA A 103 9.45 -12.42 -9.70
N ASP A 104 9.28 -12.38 -11.01
CA ASP A 104 8.53 -11.30 -11.68
C ASP A 104 7.02 -11.44 -11.43
N ASP A 105 6.52 -12.67 -11.43
CA ASP A 105 5.15 -13.03 -11.06
C ASP A 105 5.12 -13.62 -9.63
N GLN A 106 4.12 -14.46 -9.34
CA GLN A 106 3.95 -15.11 -8.06
C GLN A 106 5.06 -16.15 -7.82
N PRO A 107 5.86 -16.03 -6.73
CA PRO A 107 6.86 -17.02 -6.37
C PRO A 107 6.23 -18.28 -5.77
N SER A 108 6.95 -19.39 -5.75
CA SER A 108 6.54 -20.54 -4.94
C SER A 108 6.76 -20.26 -3.44
N PHE A 109 6.06 -20.97 -2.58
CA PHE A 109 6.21 -20.85 -1.13
C PHE A 109 7.65 -21.16 -0.69
N GLU A 110 8.23 -22.24 -1.23
CA GLU A 110 9.62 -22.63 -0.98
C GLU A 110 10.60 -21.51 -1.35
N ARG A 111 10.38 -20.83 -2.51
CA ARG A 111 11.23 -19.73 -2.93
C ARG A 111 11.19 -18.55 -1.96
N VAL A 112 10.04 -18.30 -1.34
CA VAL A 112 9.91 -17.30 -0.29
C VAL A 112 10.65 -17.74 0.97
N LEU A 113 10.48 -18.99 1.40
CA LEU A 113 11.14 -19.54 2.59
C LEU A 113 12.67 -19.60 2.46
N ASP A 114 13.19 -19.87 1.26
CA ASP A 114 14.65 -19.86 0.98
C ASP A 114 15.30 -18.50 1.28
N SER A 115 14.50 -17.42 1.27
CA SER A 115 14.98 -16.09 1.67
C SER A 115 14.99 -15.87 3.18
N GLU A 116 14.59 -16.87 4.00
CA GLU A 116 14.49 -16.83 5.47
C GLU A 116 13.78 -15.57 5.98
N PRO A 117 12.52 -15.33 5.57
CA PRO A 117 11.81 -14.13 5.96
C PRO A 117 11.46 -14.12 7.44
N ASP A 118 11.58 -12.97 8.10
CA ASP A 118 11.06 -12.70 9.44
C ASP A 118 9.73 -11.91 9.41
N PHE A 119 9.28 -11.50 8.22
CA PHE A 119 8.01 -10.81 7.97
C PHE A 119 7.63 -10.92 6.50
N VAL A 120 6.34 -11.12 6.21
CA VAL A 120 5.82 -11.18 4.84
C VAL A 120 4.67 -10.19 4.68
N ALA A 121 4.77 -9.29 3.69
CA ALA A 121 3.72 -8.33 3.34
C ALA A 121 3.14 -8.60 1.95
N ALA A 122 1.84 -8.41 1.80
CA ALA A 122 1.14 -8.52 0.53
C ALA A 122 0.07 -7.44 0.36
N SER A 123 -0.17 -7.02 -0.89
CA SER A 123 -1.24 -6.07 -1.21
C SER A 123 -2.59 -6.74 -1.41
N PHE A 124 -2.62 -8.04 -1.75
CA PHE A 124 -3.83 -8.76 -2.11
C PHE A 124 -4.06 -10.00 -1.26
N ALA A 125 -5.31 -10.20 -0.82
CA ALA A 125 -5.74 -11.35 -0.05
C ALA A 125 -5.50 -12.67 -0.82
N SER A 126 -5.67 -12.65 -2.14
CA SER A 126 -5.39 -13.80 -3.01
C SER A 126 -3.94 -14.27 -2.93
N THR A 127 -2.97 -13.36 -2.70
CA THR A 127 -1.55 -13.71 -2.56
C THR A 127 -1.29 -14.53 -1.29
N LEU A 128 -1.97 -14.21 -0.19
CA LEU A 128 -1.87 -14.88 1.12
C LEU A 128 -3.08 -15.82 1.38
N GLY A 129 -3.75 -16.25 0.32
CA GLY A 129 -4.90 -17.12 0.33
C GLY A 129 -4.65 -18.47 -0.33
N LYS A 130 -5.72 -19.28 -0.42
CA LYS A 130 -5.68 -20.56 -1.12
C LYS A 130 -5.46 -20.34 -2.62
N GLY A 131 -4.45 -20.99 -3.17
CA GLY A 131 -4.04 -20.81 -4.58
C GLY A 131 -3.08 -19.64 -4.82
N GLY A 132 -2.80 -18.86 -3.78
CA GLY A 132 -1.73 -17.86 -3.77
C GLY A 132 -0.35 -18.45 -3.47
N VAL A 133 0.55 -17.64 -2.95
CA VAL A 133 1.89 -18.10 -2.54
C VAL A 133 1.79 -19.08 -1.39
N ALA A 134 1.12 -18.70 -0.31
CA ALA A 134 0.75 -19.55 0.83
C ALA A 134 -0.28 -18.81 1.68
N THR A 135 -1.02 -19.54 2.52
CA THR A 135 -1.96 -18.89 3.44
C THR A 135 -1.23 -18.25 4.62
N ARG A 136 -1.86 -17.27 5.26
CA ARG A 136 -1.33 -16.63 6.47
C ARG A 136 -1.03 -17.66 7.56
N GLU A 137 -1.89 -18.68 7.74
CA GLU A 137 -1.69 -19.76 8.70
C GLU A 137 -0.44 -20.60 8.41
N GLN A 138 -0.06 -20.77 7.13
CA GLN A 138 1.15 -21.51 6.77
C GLN A 138 2.41 -20.75 7.19
N PHE A 139 2.43 -19.43 7.00
CA PHE A 139 3.52 -18.57 7.48
C PHE A 139 3.57 -18.50 9.00
N GLU A 140 2.42 -18.33 9.66
CA GLU A 140 2.30 -18.25 11.14
C GLU A 140 2.82 -19.53 11.83
N LYS A 141 2.52 -20.72 11.27
CA LYS A 141 3.06 -22.00 11.77
C LYS A 141 4.60 -22.08 11.74
N LEU A 142 5.23 -21.29 10.89
CA LEU A 142 6.69 -21.18 10.79
C LEU A 142 7.24 -20.00 11.61
N GLY A 143 6.38 -19.31 12.38
CA GLY A 143 6.76 -18.15 13.17
C GLY A 143 7.00 -16.87 12.34
N VAL A 144 6.51 -16.84 11.11
CA VAL A 144 6.63 -15.67 10.22
C VAL A 144 5.33 -14.87 10.24
N PRO A 145 5.28 -13.70 10.88
CA PRO A 145 4.11 -12.83 10.87
C PRO A 145 3.84 -12.29 9.46
N THR A 146 2.55 -12.12 9.14
CA THR A 146 2.12 -11.66 7.82
C THR A 146 1.31 -10.38 7.93
N TYR A 147 1.43 -9.53 6.91
CA TYR A 147 0.66 -8.30 6.73
C TYR A 147 -0.09 -8.34 5.40
N LEU A 148 -1.38 -7.99 5.43
CA LEU A 148 -2.20 -7.78 4.25
C LEU A 148 -2.60 -6.31 4.19
N SER A 149 -2.52 -5.68 3.01
CA SER A 149 -2.99 -4.30 2.83
C SER A 149 -4.45 -4.15 3.28
N PRO A 150 -4.78 -3.17 4.15
CA PRO A 150 -6.15 -2.87 4.54
C PRO A 150 -7.05 -2.58 3.35
N SER A 151 -6.49 -2.08 2.27
CA SER A 151 -7.21 -1.79 1.04
C SER A 151 -7.81 -3.03 0.38
N ASP A 152 -7.33 -4.23 0.71
CA ASP A 152 -7.84 -5.47 0.11
C ASP A 152 -8.69 -6.33 1.06
N CYS A 153 -8.99 -5.83 2.25
CA CYS A 153 -9.84 -6.54 3.19
C CYS A 153 -10.97 -5.68 3.78
N GLU A 154 -10.73 -4.37 3.98
CA GLU A 154 -11.73 -3.52 4.63
C GLU A 154 -12.86 -3.16 3.68
N GLY A 155 -14.10 -3.44 4.12
CA GLY A 155 -15.28 -3.20 3.30
C GLY A 155 -15.25 -3.93 1.96
N LYS A 156 -14.45 -5.01 1.83
CA LYS A 156 -14.29 -5.80 0.62
C LYS A 156 -14.69 -7.24 0.85
N ASP A 157 -15.53 -7.75 -0.02
CA ASP A 157 -15.89 -9.17 -0.11
C ASP A 157 -15.06 -9.82 -1.22
N ASN A 158 -14.12 -10.67 -0.81
CA ASN A 158 -13.25 -11.45 -1.68
C ASN A 158 -13.73 -12.92 -1.81
N SER A 159 -14.94 -13.24 -1.36
CA SER A 159 -15.47 -14.63 -1.38
C SER A 159 -16.00 -15.06 -2.75
N GLY A 160 -16.28 -14.10 -3.64
CA GLY A 160 -16.76 -14.35 -4.99
C GLY A 160 -15.63 -14.50 -6.02
N ASP A 161 -16.01 -14.76 -7.27
CA ASP A 161 -15.06 -14.79 -8.39
C ASP A 161 -14.60 -13.38 -8.78
N GLY A 162 -13.35 -13.27 -9.27
CA GLY A 162 -12.74 -12.02 -9.75
C GLY A 162 -12.09 -11.20 -8.64
N ASP A 163 -12.08 -9.86 -8.81
CA ASP A 163 -11.37 -8.93 -7.93
C ASP A 163 -12.20 -8.49 -6.72
N GLY A 164 -13.33 -9.14 -6.47
CA GLY A 164 -14.22 -8.87 -5.33
C GLY A 164 -15.18 -7.69 -5.52
N SER A 165 -15.94 -7.42 -4.46
CA SER A 165 -16.90 -6.29 -4.41
C SER A 165 -16.71 -5.50 -3.12
N ARG A 166 -17.14 -4.22 -3.12
CA ARG A 166 -17.02 -3.34 -1.96
C ARG A 166 -18.38 -2.87 -1.47
N THR A 167 -18.50 -2.79 -0.17
CA THR A 167 -19.71 -2.26 0.48
C THR A 167 -19.67 -0.73 0.65
N ALA A 168 -18.48 -0.14 0.50
CA ALA A 168 -18.23 1.30 0.60
C ALA A 168 -17.01 1.71 -0.21
N PRO A 169 -16.96 2.95 -0.72
CA PRO A 169 -15.79 3.49 -1.42
C PRO A 169 -14.56 3.55 -0.53
N LEU A 170 -13.42 3.18 -1.08
CA LEU A 170 -12.12 3.45 -0.46
C LEU A 170 -11.81 4.95 -0.46
N THR A 171 -10.97 5.33 0.47
CA THR A 171 -10.40 6.68 0.53
C THR A 171 -8.88 6.60 0.62
N MET A 172 -8.19 7.71 0.35
CA MET A 172 -6.74 7.79 0.57
C MET A 172 -6.33 7.53 2.02
N GLU A 173 -7.23 7.70 3.01
CA GLU A 173 -6.90 7.40 4.41
C GLU A 173 -6.60 5.91 4.64
N THR A 174 -7.22 5.00 3.88
CA THR A 174 -6.87 3.57 3.92
C THR A 174 -5.44 3.33 3.46
N VAL A 175 -5.00 4.00 2.38
CA VAL A 175 -3.62 3.94 1.90
C VAL A 175 -2.64 4.59 2.89
N TYR A 176 -3.01 5.73 3.47
CA TYR A 176 -2.17 6.41 4.47
C TYR A 176 -2.03 5.58 5.75
N ARG A 177 -3.07 4.85 6.13
CA ARG A 177 -3.01 3.93 7.27
C ARG A 177 -2.06 2.77 6.99
N GLU A 178 -2.10 2.15 5.82
CA GLU A 178 -1.13 1.11 5.43
C GLU A 178 0.31 1.61 5.58
N VAL A 179 0.62 2.82 5.11
CA VAL A 179 1.94 3.44 5.28
C VAL A 179 2.32 3.57 6.76
N ARG A 180 1.39 4.02 7.62
CA ARG A 180 1.62 4.18 9.07
C ARG A 180 1.80 2.85 9.78
N GLU A 181 0.97 1.86 9.46
CA GLU A 181 1.05 0.52 10.05
C GLU A 181 2.38 -0.14 9.71
N LEU A 182 2.80 -0.11 8.45
CA LEU A 182 4.10 -0.63 8.04
C LEU A 182 5.24 0.17 8.69
N ALA A 183 5.15 1.50 8.73
CA ALA A 183 6.16 2.32 9.42
C ALA A 183 6.30 1.95 10.90
N ARG A 184 5.18 1.70 11.60
CA ARG A 184 5.15 1.25 13.00
C ARG A 184 5.77 -0.13 13.17
N VAL A 185 5.44 -1.09 12.28
CA VAL A 185 6.01 -2.44 12.30
C VAL A 185 7.54 -2.41 12.18
N PHE A 186 8.08 -1.47 11.41
CA PHE A 186 9.51 -1.32 11.19
C PHE A 186 10.19 -0.32 12.15
N GLY A 187 9.45 0.34 13.06
CA GLY A 187 9.99 1.34 13.98
C GLY A 187 10.54 2.58 13.26
N VAL A 188 9.82 3.05 12.24
CA VAL A 188 10.20 4.22 11.42
C VAL A 188 9.02 5.19 11.24
N GLU A 189 8.24 5.41 12.28
CA GLU A 189 6.98 6.16 12.29
C GLU A 189 7.15 7.57 11.72
N ASP A 190 8.23 8.27 12.05
CA ASP A 190 8.53 9.60 11.52
C ASP A 190 8.67 9.61 9.98
N ARG A 191 9.24 8.53 9.42
CA ARG A 191 9.33 8.38 7.95
C ARG A 191 7.94 8.13 7.35
N GLY A 192 7.11 7.36 8.05
CA GLY A 192 5.72 7.12 7.69
C GLY A 192 4.91 8.41 7.63
N GLU A 193 4.95 9.23 8.68
CA GLU A 193 4.24 10.51 8.72
C GLU A 193 4.76 11.49 7.67
N LYS A 194 6.06 11.52 7.42
CA LYS A 194 6.65 12.35 6.35
C LYS A 194 6.13 11.92 4.97
N LEU A 195 6.09 10.62 4.69
CA LEU A 195 5.55 10.08 3.43
C LEU A 195 4.07 10.44 3.28
N VAL A 196 3.25 10.18 4.31
CA VAL A 196 1.81 10.51 4.31
C VAL A 196 1.58 12.00 4.10
N SER A 197 2.32 12.87 4.80
CA SER A 197 2.22 14.32 4.63
C SER A 197 2.55 14.74 3.19
N GLY A 198 3.58 14.17 2.59
CA GLY A 198 3.94 14.39 1.19
C GLY A 198 2.83 13.98 0.22
N LEU A 199 2.25 12.79 0.41
CA LEU A 199 1.14 12.29 -0.41
C LEU A 199 -0.10 13.17 -0.27
N LYS A 200 -0.49 13.56 0.96
CA LYS A 200 -1.61 14.50 1.21
C LYS A 200 -1.39 15.83 0.52
N SER A 201 -0.20 16.39 0.61
CA SER A 201 0.14 17.66 -0.05
C SER A 201 0.01 17.57 -1.58
N ARG A 202 0.44 16.46 -2.18
CA ARG A 202 0.31 16.21 -3.63
C ARG A 202 -1.16 16.14 -4.04
N VAL A 203 -1.99 15.38 -3.33
CA VAL A 203 -3.44 15.30 -3.59
C VAL A 203 -4.07 16.67 -3.49
N ALA A 204 -3.86 17.40 -2.39
CA ALA A 204 -4.42 18.74 -2.19
C ALA A 204 -4.02 19.72 -3.31
N LYS A 205 -2.75 19.68 -3.75
CA LYS A 205 -2.28 20.50 -4.87
C LYS A 205 -2.95 20.09 -6.19
N ALA A 206 -3.08 18.80 -6.46
CA ALA A 206 -3.66 18.29 -7.70
C ALA A 206 -5.16 18.66 -7.82
N THR A 207 -5.91 18.57 -6.72
CA THR A 207 -7.36 18.82 -6.68
C THR A 207 -7.73 20.29 -6.50
N SER A 208 -6.76 21.15 -6.20
CA SER A 208 -7.00 22.58 -5.98
C SER A 208 -7.68 23.24 -7.19
N GLY A 209 -8.87 23.81 -6.97
CA GLY A 209 -9.63 24.53 -7.99
C GLY A 209 -10.38 23.62 -8.99
N ILE A 210 -10.34 22.30 -8.85
CA ILE A 210 -11.12 21.38 -9.69
C ILE A 210 -12.54 21.22 -9.12
N ARG A 211 -13.53 21.29 -10.01
CA ARG A 211 -14.95 21.08 -9.75
C ARG A 211 -15.56 20.34 -10.95
N ALA A 212 -15.21 19.08 -11.14
CA ALA A 212 -15.57 18.29 -12.31
C ALA A 212 -16.95 17.58 -12.15
N GLY A 213 -17.91 18.17 -11.42
CA GLY A 213 -19.18 17.52 -11.02
C GLY A 213 -20.11 17.09 -12.17
N ASN A 214 -19.87 17.55 -13.39
CA ASN A 214 -20.60 17.14 -14.57
C ASN A 214 -19.76 16.32 -15.56
N THR A 215 -18.54 15.91 -15.13
CA THR A 215 -17.63 15.19 -16.00
C THR A 215 -17.66 13.70 -15.68
N THR A 216 -17.93 12.91 -16.68
CA THR A 216 -17.96 11.45 -16.58
C THR A 216 -16.64 10.83 -17.02
N VAL A 217 -16.16 9.85 -16.27
CA VAL A 217 -14.87 9.19 -16.48
C VAL A 217 -15.07 7.67 -16.54
N LEU A 218 -14.43 7.02 -17.49
CA LEU A 218 -14.33 5.58 -17.56
C LEU A 218 -12.89 5.14 -17.27
N TYR A 219 -12.72 4.09 -16.49
CA TYR A 219 -11.40 3.45 -16.27
C TYR A 219 -11.39 2.05 -16.90
N TRP A 220 -10.52 1.83 -17.87
CA TRP A 220 -10.31 0.54 -18.53
C TRP A 220 -8.96 -0.05 -18.15
N PHE A 221 -8.99 -1.16 -17.40
CA PHE A 221 -7.75 -1.80 -16.90
C PHE A 221 -7.09 -2.66 -17.98
N ALA A 222 -7.75 -3.71 -18.46
CA ALA A 222 -7.22 -4.68 -19.44
C ALA A 222 -8.33 -5.42 -20.17
N ASN A 223 -7.95 -6.35 -21.04
CA ASN A 223 -8.79 -7.18 -21.87
C ASN A 223 -9.61 -6.37 -22.89
N GLN A 224 -9.62 -6.84 -24.13
CA GLN A 224 -10.28 -6.17 -25.25
C GLN A 224 -11.67 -6.73 -25.52
N GLU A 225 -11.83 -8.05 -25.37
CA GLU A 225 -13.05 -8.79 -25.72
C GLU A 225 -14.11 -8.65 -24.63
N SER A 226 -13.68 -8.73 -23.38
CA SER A 226 -14.51 -8.53 -22.19
C SER A 226 -13.76 -7.60 -21.24
N PRO A 227 -13.80 -6.28 -21.50
CA PRO A 227 -12.93 -5.34 -20.83
C PRO A 227 -13.25 -5.21 -19.33
N TYR A 228 -12.20 -5.21 -18.52
CA TYR A 228 -12.30 -4.92 -17.10
C TYR A 228 -12.41 -3.41 -16.90
N MET A 229 -13.59 -2.97 -16.55
CA MET A 229 -13.90 -1.57 -16.23
C MET A 229 -13.95 -1.38 -14.72
N ALA A 230 -13.61 -0.19 -14.22
CA ALA A 230 -13.72 0.07 -12.80
C ALA A 230 -15.18 0.31 -12.37
N GLY A 231 -15.57 -0.34 -11.26
CA GLY A 231 -16.76 0.05 -10.50
C GLY A 231 -16.50 1.24 -9.57
N CYS A 232 -17.45 1.48 -8.63
CA CYS A 232 -17.47 2.67 -7.76
C CYS A 232 -16.21 2.87 -6.91
N CYS A 233 -15.62 1.76 -6.38
CA CYS A 233 -15.27 1.88 -4.97
C CYS A 233 -13.79 1.59 -4.70
N GLY A 234 -13.00 1.17 -5.70
CA GLY A 234 -11.56 0.94 -5.61
C GLY A 234 -10.73 2.23 -5.80
N ALA A 235 -9.49 2.10 -6.25
CA ALA A 235 -8.63 3.26 -6.52
C ALA A 235 -9.20 4.23 -7.58
N PRO A 236 -9.84 3.77 -8.68
CA PRO A 236 -10.57 4.66 -9.56
C PRO A 236 -11.63 5.52 -8.85
N GLY A 237 -12.36 4.95 -7.89
CA GLY A 237 -13.30 5.69 -7.04
C GLY A 237 -12.60 6.76 -6.21
N ILE A 238 -11.44 6.46 -5.60
CA ILE A 238 -10.61 7.46 -4.88
C ILE A 238 -10.28 8.64 -5.81
N ILE A 239 -9.80 8.35 -7.03
CA ILE A 239 -9.41 9.37 -8.01
C ILE A 239 -10.61 10.23 -8.41
N THR A 240 -11.71 9.59 -8.76
CA THR A 240 -12.94 10.24 -9.24
C THR A 240 -13.52 11.16 -8.17
N HIS A 241 -13.70 10.65 -6.94
CA HIS A 241 -14.22 11.43 -5.81
C HIS A 241 -13.31 12.60 -5.43
N ALA A 242 -11.98 12.40 -5.44
CA ALA A 242 -11.03 13.47 -5.14
C ALA A 242 -11.15 14.67 -6.11
N LEU A 243 -11.59 14.42 -7.34
CA LEU A 243 -11.75 15.42 -8.40
C LEU A 243 -13.19 15.93 -8.53
N GLY A 244 -14.13 15.33 -7.78
CA GLY A 244 -15.56 15.63 -7.89
C GLY A 244 -16.15 15.24 -9.25
N ALA A 245 -15.54 14.30 -9.97
CA ALA A 245 -16.05 13.73 -11.22
C ALA A 245 -16.93 12.51 -10.92
N GLU A 246 -17.55 11.92 -11.94
CA GLU A 246 -18.40 10.74 -11.85
C GLU A 246 -17.82 9.57 -12.65
N ASN A 247 -17.72 8.38 -12.07
CA ASN A 247 -17.40 7.18 -12.83
C ASN A 247 -18.68 6.67 -13.50
N VAL A 248 -18.62 6.43 -14.81
CA VAL A 248 -19.79 5.95 -15.55
C VAL A 248 -20.35 4.60 -15.07
N PHE A 249 -19.59 3.84 -14.28
CA PHE A 249 -20.00 2.59 -13.64
C PHE A 249 -20.03 2.66 -12.10
N ASP A 250 -20.35 3.82 -11.55
CA ASP A 250 -20.46 4.05 -10.11
C ASP A 250 -21.60 3.25 -9.48
N ASP A 251 -22.52 2.76 -10.28
CA ASP A 251 -23.61 1.85 -9.91
C ASP A 251 -23.12 0.39 -9.67
N SER A 252 -21.89 0.05 -10.00
CA SER A 252 -21.30 -1.27 -9.76
C SER A 252 -20.43 -1.28 -8.50
N THR A 253 -20.77 -2.13 -7.55
CA THR A 253 -19.95 -2.40 -6.35
C THR A 253 -18.81 -3.40 -6.61
N ARG A 254 -18.81 -4.09 -7.74
CA ARG A 254 -17.67 -4.93 -8.17
C ARG A 254 -16.47 -4.03 -8.46
N GLU A 255 -15.28 -4.47 -8.05
CA GLU A 255 -14.09 -3.64 -8.22
C GLU A 255 -13.70 -3.48 -9.69
N TRP A 256 -13.68 -4.59 -10.44
CA TRP A 256 -13.38 -4.64 -11.87
C TRP A 256 -14.38 -5.52 -12.63
N PRO A 257 -15.65 -5.09 -12.80
CA PRO A 257 -16.61 -5.83 -13.61
C PRO A 257 -16.19 -5.91 -15.08
N GLN A 258 -16.49 -7.01 -15.73
CA GLN A 258 -16.39 -7.12 -17.17
C GLN A 258 -17.67 -6.57 -17.82
N ILE A 259 -17.53 -5.56 -18.66
CA ILE A 259 -18.65 -4.81 -19.26
C ILE A 259 -18.46 -4.77 -20.77
N ASN A 260 -19.49 -5.08 -21.56
CA ASN A 260 -19.42 -5.04 -23.01
C ASN A 260 -19.31 -3.61 -23.55
N TRP A 261 -18.77 -3.48 -24.78
CA TRP A 261 -18.51 -2.18 -25.38
C TRP A 261 -19.76 -1.41 -25.78
N GLU A 262 -20.86 -2.09 -26.06
CA GLU A 262 -22.16 -1.47 -26.35
C GLU A 262 -22.64 -0.68 -25.13
N THR A 263 -22.59 -1.29 -23.96
CA THR A 263 -22.95 -0.61 -22.69
C THR A 263 -22.02 0.58 -22.39
N VAL A 264 -20.72 0.46 -22.72
CA VAL A 264 -19.77 1.57 -22.56
C VAL A 264 -20.11 2.71 -23.51
N ALA A 265 -20.41 2.39 -24.76
CA ALA A 265 -20.76 3.40 -25.77
C ALA A 265 -22.09 4.11 -25.45
N ASP A 266 -23.07 3.38 -24.91
CA ASP A 266 -24.35 3.96 -24.49
C ASP A 266 -24.19 4.96 -23.33
N ARG A 267 -23.19 4.78 -22.47
CA ARG A 267 -22.86 5.73 -21.37
C ARG A 267 -22.01 6.91 -21.82
N ASP A 268 -21.38 6.82 -22.97
CA ASP A 268 -20.55 7.83 -23.67
C ASP A 268 -19.72 8.71 -22.72
N PRO A 269 -18.70 8.17 -22.04
CA PRO A 269 -17.90 8.92 -21.08
C PRO A 269 -17.16 10.11 -21.71
N ASP A 270 -17.00 11.20 -20.95
CA ASP A 270 -16.26 12.39 -21.36
C ASP A 270 -14.76 12.14 -21.46
N VAL A 271 -14.21 11.27 -20.61
CA VAL A 271 -12.77 10.95 -20.50
C VAL A 271 -12.57 9.46 -20.33
N LEU A 272 -11.59 8.92 -21.05
CA LEU A 272 -11.14 7.53 -20.93
C LEU A 272 -9.80 7.46 -20.22
N VAL A 273 -9.77 6.86 -19.04
CA VAL A 273 -8.55 6.55 -18.28
C VAL A 273 -8.14 5.12 -18.61
N LEU A 274 -7.00 4.97 -19.26
CA LEU A 274 -6.52 3.73 -19.83
C LEU A 274 -5.32 3.21 -19.02
N GLY A 275 -5.41 1.98 -18.55
CA GLY A 275 -4.27 1.29 -17.96
C GLY A 275 -3.19 1.08 -19.02
N ASP A 276 -1.98 1.59 -18.79
CA ASP A 276 -0.80 1.36 -19.62
C ASP A 276 0.09 0.33 -18.92
N LEU A 277 -0.25 -0.95 -19.11
CA LEU A 277 0.33 -2.06 -18.38
C LEU A 277 1.52 -2.63 -19.16
N THR A 278 2.54 -3.07 -18.46
CA THR A 278 3.74 -3.67 -19.06
C THR A 278 3.70 -5.20 -19.10
N ARG A 279 2.79 -5.83 -18.36
CA ARG A 279 2.57 -7.27 -18.39
C ARG A 279 1.98 -7.73 -19.72
N LYS A 280 1.93 -9.05 -19.96
CA LYS A 280 1.46 -9.65 -21.23
C LYS A 280 0.46 -10.79 -20.97
N SER A 281 -0.24 -10.75 -19.85
CA SER A 281 -1.14 -11.83 -19.41
C SER A 281 -2.49 -11.79 -20.10
N GLN A 282 -2.90 -10.63 -20.65
CA GLN A 282 -4.20 -10.44 -21.29
C GLN A 282 -4.06 -9.64 -22.59
N THR A 283 -5.16 -9.52 -23.34
CA THR A 283 -5.23 -8.63 -24.52
C THR A 283 -5.35 -7.17 -24.10
N ALA A 284 -4.99 -6.25 -24.98
CA ALA A 284 -5.05 -4.81 -24.75
C ALA A 284 -4.42 -4.35 -23.40
N GLU A 285 -3.21 -4.82 -23.12
CA GLU A 285 -2.49 -4.42 -21.89
C GLU A 285 -1.92 -3.00 -22.02
N SER A 286 -1.23 -2.67 -23.10
CA SER A 286 -0.67 -1.33 -23.28
C SER A 286 -1.70 -0.30 -23.74
N ALA A 287 -1.49 0.96 -23.36
CA ALA A 287 -2.32 2.08 -23.81
C ALA A 287 -2.37 2.20 -25.33
N ALA A 288 -1.26 1.96 -26.03
CA ALA A 288 -1.23 2.01 -27.51
C ALA A 288 -2.21 0.99 -28.14
N LYS A 289 -2.27 -0.24 -27.62
CA LYS A 289 -3.23 -1.26 -28.08
C LYS A 289 -4.66 -0.87 -27.77
N LYS A 290 -4.91 -0.30 -26.59
CA LYS A 290 -6.23 0.19 -26.18
C LYS A 290 -6.74 1.30 -27.12
N ILE A 291 -5.90 2.30 -27.39
CA ILE A 291 -6.22 3.43 -28.26
C ILE A 291 -6.49 2.92 -29.68
N ALA A 292 -5.62 2.06 -30.24
CA ALA A 292 -5.82 1.48 -31.58
C ALA A 292 -7.15 0.72 -31.68
N PHE A 293 -7.52 -0.04 -30.66
CA PHE A 293 -8.82 -0.71 -30.59
C PHE A 293 -9.96 0.29 -30.57
N LEU A 294 -9.94 1.26 -29.65
CA LEU A 294 -11.01 2.26 -29.49
C LEU A 294 -11.27 3.05 -30.78
N GLU A 295 -10.22 3.43 -31.50
CA GLU A 295 -10.30 4.22 -32.72
C GLU A 295 -10.73 3.39 -33.95
N SER A 296 -10.52 2.06 -33.95
CA SER A 296 -10.87 1.17 -35.06
C SER A 296 -12.20 0.43 -34.90
N ASN A 297 -12.65 0.18 -33.69
CA ASN A 297 -13.84 -0.60 -33.40
C ASN A 297 -15.11 0.20 -33.74
N PRO A 298 -16.06 -0.38 -34.51
CA PRO A 298 -17.28 0.30 -34.97
C PRO A 298 -18.16 0.85 -33.85
N VAL A 299 -18.16 0.21 -32.68
CA VAL A 299 -18.96 0.63 -31.51
C VAL A 299 -18.31 1.83 -30.82
N THR A 300 -17.02 1.73 -30.53
CA THR A 300 -16.33 2.71 -29.64
C THR A 300 -15.82 3.96 -30.36
N ARG A 301 -15.51 3.87 -31.68
CA ARG A 301 -14.93 4.99 -32.43
C ARG A 301 -15.81 6.25 -32.50
N ASN A 302 -17.12 6.10 -32.25
CA ASN A 302 -18.06 7.22 -32.26
C ASN A 302 -18.28 7.86 -30.88
N MET A 303 -17.76 7.25 -29.81
CA MET A 303 -17.82 7.84 -28.45
C MET A 303 -17.15 9.22 -28.43
N THR A 304 -17.70 10.13 -27.65
CA THR A 304 -17.22 11.50 -27.53
C THR A 304 -15.74 11.55 -27.13
N ALA A 305 -15.33 10.83 -26.10
CA ALA A 305 -13.93 10.79 -25.68
C ALA A 305 -12.97 10.24 -26.72
N VAL A 306 -13.41 9.28 -27.57
CA VAL A 306 -12.59 8.71 -28.64
C VAL A 306 -12.40 9.71 -29.79
N ARG A 307 -13.48 10.35 -30.24
CA ARG A 307 -13.44 11.37 -31.29
C ARG A 307 -12.58 12.58 -30.91
N GLU A 308 -12.63 12.97 -29.65
CA GLU A 308 -11.90 14.11 -29.12
C GLU A 308 -10.54 13.74 -28.51
N LYS A 309 -10.17 12.45 -28.59
CA LYS A 309 -8.90 11.91 -28.08
C LYS A 309 -8.63 12.26 -26.62
N ARG A 310 -9.67 12.20 -25.78
CA ARG A 310 -9.61 12.48 -24.36
C ARG A 310 -9.15 11.25 -23.57
N TYR A 311 -7.88 10.90 -23.73
CA TYR A 311 -7.24 9.76 -23.08
C TYR A 311 -6.31 10.18 -21.95
N VAL A 312 -6.37 9.47 -20.81
CA VAL A 312 -5.43 9.58 -19.70
C VAL A 312 -4.76 8.23 -19.47
N LEU A 313 -3.44 8.20 -19.46
CA LEU A 313 -2.69 6.95 -19.33
C LEU A 313 -2.19 6.79 -17.87
N LEU A 314 -2.61 5.71 -17.24
CA LEU A 314 -2.19 5.36 -15.87
C LEU A 314 -1.47 4.00 -15.88
N SER A 315 -0.46 3.87 -15.00
CA SER A 315 0.09 2.56 -14.68
C SER A 315 -0.94 1.70 -13.93
N GLY A 316 -0.78 0.39 -13.93
CA GLY A 316 -1.63 -0.52 -13.17
C GLY A 316 -1.60 -0.20 -11.67
N GLN A 317 -0.42 0.14 -11.12
CA GLN A 317 -0.28 0.52 -9.72
C GLN A 317 -1.01 1.83 -9.36
N ALA A 318 -1.15 2.77 -10.29
CA ALA A 318 -1.93 3.98 -10.07
C ALA A 318 -3.46 3.72 -10.11
N MET A 319 -3.88 2.62 -10.70
CA MET A 319 -5.27 2.15 -10.76
C MET A 319 -5.60 1.13 -9.67
N ASN A 320 -4.63 0.72 -8.85
CA ASN A 320 -4.80 -0.06 -7.63
C ASN A 320 -4.67 0.86 -6.39
N PRO A 321 -5.30 0.51 -5.26
CA PRO A 321 -5.26 1.34 -4.06
C PRO A 321 -3.88 1.27 -3.38
N THR A 322 -2.92 2.00 -3.92
CA THR A 322 -1.53 2.11 -3.50
C THR A 322 -1.12 3.56 -3.31
N ILE A 323 0.11 3.82 -2.87
CA ILE A 323 0.65 5.19 -2.81
C ILE A 323 0.70 5.85 -4.20
N ARG A 324 0.67 5.07 -5.29
CA ARG A 324 0.61 5.58 -6.67
C ARG A 324 -0.77 6.04 -7.11
N THR A 325 -1.83 5.78 -6.35
CA THR A 325 -3.15 6.39 -6.58
C THR A 325 -3.05 7.93 -6.64
N VAL A 326 -2.11 8.52 -5.90
CA VAL A 326 -1.82 9.97 -5.98
C VAL A 326 -1.37 10.39 -7.38
N GLU A 327 -0.58 9.58 -8.09
CA GLU A 327 -0.22 9.85 -9.50
C GLU A 327 -1.46 9.81 -10.40
N GLY A 328 -2.39 8.91 -10.12
CA GLY A 328 -3.69 8.85 -10.79
C GLY A 328 -4.47 10.15 -10.63
N VAL A 329 -4.60 10.66 -9.41
CA VAL A 329 -5.25 11.95 -9.13
C VAL A 329 -4.55 13.08 -9.89
N GLU A 330 -3.22 13.17 -9.85
CA GLU A 330 -2.44 14.22 -10.53
C GLU A 330 -2.62 14.20 -12.05
N LYS A 331 -2.57 13.02 -12.67
CA LYS A 331 -2.68 12.85 -14.13
C LYS A 331 -4.09 13.14 -14.63
N VAL A 332 -5.12 12.62 -13.93
CA VAL A 332 -6.52 12.89 -14.30
C VAL A 332 -6.83 14.37 -14.09
N ALA A 333 -6.44 14.97 -12.97
CA ALA A 333 -6.59 16.40 -12.71
C ALA A 333 -5.97 17.27 -13.82
N THR A 334 -4.76 16.91 -14.25
CA THR A 334 -4.06 17.62 -15.33
C THR A 334 -4.80 17.50 -16.66
N ALA A 335 -5.35 16.31 -16.95
CA ALA A 335 -6.11 16.07 -18.16
C ALA A 335 -7.44 16.83 -18.17
N LEU A 336 -8.17 16.84 -17.04
CA LEU A 336 -9.42 17.59 -16.93
C LEU A 336 -9.21 19.09 -17.22
N ARG A 337 -8.15 19.70 -16.65
CA ARG A 337 -7.78 21.09 -16.95
C ARG A 337 -7.47 21.30 -18.43
N ARG A 338 -6.69 20.39 -19.03
CA ARG A 338 -6.32 20.46 -20.45
C ARG A 338 -7.54 20.35 -21.38
N TYR A 339 -8.55 19.59 -20.98
CA TYR A 339 -9.79 19.39 -21.76
C TYR A 339 -10.86 20.45 -21.45
N GLY A 340 -10.64 21.32 -20.44
CA GLY A 340 -11.65 22.30 -20.01
C GLY A 340 -12.83 21.67 -19.26
N LEU A 341 -12.60 20.51 -18.63
CA LEU A 341 -13.60 19.71 -17.91
C LEU A 341 -13.40 19.79 -16.38
N ASP A 342 -12.70 20.78 -15.90
CA ASP A 342 -12.33 20.98 -14.49
C ASP A 342 -13.25 21.96 -13.74
N ARG A 343 -14.41 22.33 -14.33
CA ARG A 343 -15.35 23.35 -13.79
C ARG A 343 -16.78 22.85 -13.69
#